data_78a66cc353d5a9a087b90b0657f7902b
#
_entry.id   78a66cc353d5a9a087b90b0657f7902b
#
_cell.length_a   1.000
_cell.length_b   1.000
_cell.length_c   1.000
_cell.angle_alpha   90.00
_cell.angle_beta   90.00
_cell.angle_gamma   90.00
#
_symmetry.space_group_name_H-M   'P 1'
#
loop_
_entity.id
_entity.type
_entity.pdbx_description
1 polymer ?
#
loop_
_entity_poly.entity_id
_entity_poly.type
_entity_poly.pdbx_seq_one_letter_code
_entity_poly.pdbx_strand_id
1 'polypeptide(L)'
;SGIHINTYHPLPHELIPQTVEDLCSQYNSLYKNKELHSLLLIARFILSFYCIVPFSHGNGRLTQILMHLLLLKNGHTFVKYVCLDKYINEKQSEYYNAVCKSSVNWYCNEHNISFWLKNFLTIILEAYKDLHNRIQDSICNQSKVERIQNFIYNQKQPFTQETISCIYPDIAKSTISKTLNTLQLSGEVILVSKGRNAHWMKVSP
;
A
#
# COMPACT_ATOMS: atom_id res chain seq x y z
N SER A 1 -0.86 26.62 12.96
CA SER A 1 -1.95 26.64 13.95
C SER A 1 -2.01 25.26 14.60
N GLY A 2 -1.33 25.14 15.77
CA GLY A 2 -1.33 23.90 16.55
C GLY A 2 -2.69 23.72 17.22
N ILE A 3 -3.26 22.53 17.07
CA ILE A 3 -4.41 22.12 17.88
C ILE A 3 -3.85 21.90 19.30
N HIS A 4 -4.17 22.79 20.22
CA HIS A 4 -3.88 22.63 21.64
C HIS A 4 -4.71 21.47 22.18
N ILE A 5 -4.08 20.33 22.45
CA ILE A 5 -4.68 19.20 23.13
C ILE A 5 -4.71 19.56 24.63
N ASN A 6 -5.85 20.02 25.12
CA ASN A 6 -6.02 20.55 26.49
C ASN A 6 -5.88 19.53 27.63
N THR A 7 -5.45 18.29 27.36
CA THR A 7 -5.28 17.21 28.35
C THR A 7 -3.96 16.45 28.20
N TYR A 8 -3.03 17.02 27.45
CA TYR A 8 -1.74 16.40 27.24
C TYR A 8 -0.75 16.82 28.33
N HIS A 9 -0.34 15.90 29.18
CA HIS A 9 0.78 16.06 30.09
C HIS A 9 2.03 15.45 29.41
N PRO A 10 2.99 16.28 28.94
CA PRO A 10 4.20 15.74 28.32
C PRO A 10 5.00 14.92 29.34
N LEU A 11 5.62 13.85 28.86
CA LEU A 11 6.58 13.08 29.64
C LEU A 11 7.75 13.97 30.08
N PRO A 12 8.30 13.78 31.29
CA PRO A 12 9.57 14.36 31.67
C PRO A 12 10.65 14.00 30.66
N HIS A 13 11.47 14.96 30.23
CA HIS A 13 12.49 14.77 29.19
C HIS A 13 13.44 13.60 29.48
N GLU A 14 13.73 13.36 30.74
CA GLU A 14 14.61 12.29 31.24
C GLU A 14 14.03 10.88 30.94
N LEU A 15 12.71 10.76 30.87
CA LEU A 15 12.03 9.47 30.63
C LEU A 15 11.80 9.18 29.15
N ILE A 16 11.89 10.18 28.27
CA ILE A 16 11.59 10.03 26.84
C ILE A 16 12.47 8.98 26.17
N PRO A 17 13.83 8.98 26.32
CA PRO A 17 14.67 8.01 25.64
C PRO A 17 14.31 6.57 26.04
N GLN A 18 14.16 6.29 27.31
CA GLN A 18 13.82 4.96 27.80
C GLN A 18 12.43 4.53 27.31
N THR A 19 11.44 5.43 27.33
CA THR A 19 10.08 5.11 26.87
C THR A 19 10.05 4.79 25.37
N VAL A 20 10.86 5.45 24.55
CA VAL A 20 11.00 5.14 23.12
C VAL A 20 11.68 3.78 22.93
N GLU A 21 12.73 3.47 23.67
CA GLU A 21 13.38 2.15 23.63
C GLU A 21 12.42 1.04 24.03
N ASP A 22 11.65 1.23 25.09
CA ASP A 22 10.63 0.28 25.55
C ASP A 22 9.55 0.06 24.51
N LEU A 23 9.07 1.13 23.86
CA LEU A 23 8.11 1.06 22.75
C LEU A 23 8.65 0.23 21.58
N CYS A 24 9.91 0.47 21.18
CA CYS A 24 10.56 -0.27 20.12
C CYS A 24 10.76 -1.75 20.48
N SER A 25 11.15 -2.02 21.72
CA SER A 25 11.38 -3.37 22.24
C SER A 25 10.08 -4.17 22.29
N GLN A 26 8.99 -3.58 22.78
CA GLN A 26 7.65 -4.17 22.79
C GLN A 26 7.16 -4.47 21.36
N TYR A 27 7.31 -3.49 20.45
CA TYR A 27 6.94 -3.71 19.05
C TYR A 27 7.70 -4.89 18.44
N ASN A 28 9.02 -4.95 18.63
CA ASN A 28 9.84 -6.01 18.05
C ASN A 28 9.52 -7.39 18.66
N SER A 29 9.21 -7.47 19.94
CA SER A 29 8.78 -8.71 20.61
C SER A 29 7.46 -9.22 20.01
N LEU A 30 6.42 -8.38 19.99
CA LEU A 30 5.10 -8.73 19.46
C LEU A 30 5.16 -9.08 17.96
N TYR A 31 6.02 -8.39 17.20
CA TYR A 31 6.26 -8.66 15.78
C TYR A 31 6.87 -10.06 15.56
N LYS A 32 7.90 -10.42 16.36
CA LYS A 32 8.56 -11.73 16.28
C LYS A 32 7.63 -12.87 16.64
N ASN A 33 6.85 -12.69 17.71
CA ASN A 33 5.95 -13.72 18.22
C ASN A 33 4.66 -13.85 17.40
N LYS A 34 4.38 -12.91 16.48
CA LYS A 34 3.13 -12.87 15.68
C LYS A 34 1.85 -12.86 16.54
N GLU A 35 1.91 -12.27 17.71
CA GLU A 35 0.80 -12.24 18.67
C GLU A 35 -0.37 -11.38 18.23
N LEU A 36 -0.11 -10.36 17.39
CA LEU A 36 -1.09 -9.41 16.88
C LEU A 36 -1.07 -9.32 15.36
N HIS A 37 -2.23 -9.04 14.78
CA HIS A 37 -2.30 -8.66 13.38
C HIS A 37 -1.46 -7.41 13.11
N SER A 38 -0.72 -7.39 12.01
CA SER A 38 0.26 -6.33 11.68
C SER A 38 -0.32 -4.91 11.75
N LEU A 39 -1.53 -4.69 11.23
CA LEU A 39 -2.18 -3.38 11.29
C LEU A 39 -2.52 -2.94 12.72
N LEU A 40 -2.89 -3.85 13.61
CA LEU A 40 -3.14 -3.55 15.03
C LEU A 40 -1.83 -3.17 15.74
N LEU A 41 -0.78 -3.92 15.47
CA LEU A 41 0.55 -3.66 16.01
C LEU A 41 1.07 -2.30 15.58
N ILE A 42 0.92 -1.96 14.28
CA ILE A 42 1.31 -0.65 13.73
C ILE A 42 0.46 0.47 14.37
N ALA A 43 -0.86 0.31 14.40
CA ALA A 43 -1.75 1.34 14.98
C ALA A 43 -1.40 1.63 16.44
N ARG A 44 -1.11 0.59 17.24
CA ARG A 44 -0.68 0.73 18.64
C ARG A 44 0.64 1.49 18.74
N PHE A 45 1.63 1.11 17.94
CA PHE A 45 2.93 1.78 17.93
C PHE A 45 2.80 3.27 17.59
N ILE A 46 2.05 3.60 16.55
CA ILE A 46 1.86 4.97 16.07
C ILE A 46 1.14 5.83 17.11
N LEU A 47 0.08 5.32 17.77
CA LEU A 47 -0.58 6.04 18.85
C LEU A 47 0.38 6.31 20.01
N SER A 48 1.11 5.29 20.45
CA SER A 48 2.09 5.43 21.54
C SER A 48 3.17 6.44 21.22
N PHE A 49 3.69 6.43 19.99
CA PHE A 49 4.66 7.42 19.55
C PHE A 49 4.09 8.84 19.55
N TYR A 50 2.82 9.00 19.17
CA TYR A 50 2.10 10.28 19.31
C TYR A 50 1.97 10.74 20.76
N CYS A 51 1.77 9.82 21.70
CA CYS A 51 1.63 10.14 23.12
C CYS A 51 2.98 10.47 23.78
N ILE A 52 4.09 9.90 23.31
CA ILE A 52 5.43 10.16 23.88
C ILE A 52 5.94 11.55 23.47
N VAL A 53 5.67 12.02 22.25
CA VAL A 53 6.16 13.31 21.69
C VAL A 53 7.66 13.50 21.91
N PRO A 54 8.51 12.67 21.32
CA PRO A 54 9.93 12.61 21.66
C PRO A 54 10.72 13.87 21.27
N PHE A 55 10.20 14.72 20.38
CA PHE A 55 10.91 15.90 19.86
C PHE A 55 10.12 17.18 20.12
N SER A 56 10.82 18.31 20.21
CA SER A 56 10.20 19.63 20.34
C SER A 56 9.35 20.01 19.13
N HIS A 57 9.74 19.55 17.92
CA HIS A 57 9.06 19.85 16.67
C HIS A 57 9.12 18.66 15.70
N GLY A 58 8.15 18.56 14.78
CA GLY A 58 8.17 17.58 13.69
C GLY A 58 7.63 16.20 14.03
N ASN A 59 7.10 15.97 15.24
CA ASN A 59 6.57 14.67 15.65
C ASN A 59 5.49 14.14 14.69
N GLY A 60 4.58 14.98 14.21
CA GLY A 60 3.53 14.57 13.27
C GLY A 60 4.11 14.03 11.95
N ARG A 61 5.09 14.73 11.36
CA ARG A 61 5.77 14.27 10.13
C ARG A 61 6.54 12.98 10.36
N LEU A 62 7.25 12.88 11.47
CA LEU A 62 7.99 11.66 11.81
C LEU A 62 7.03 10.49 12.03
N THR A 63 5.88 10.71 12.67
CA THR A 63 4.85 9.68 12.85
C THR A 63 4.33 9.17 11.51
N GLN A 64 4.11 10.04 10.52
CA GLN A 64 3.70 9.65 9.17
C GLN A 64 4.78 8.81 8.48
N ILE A 65 6.06 9.21 8.58
CA ILE A 65 7.20 8.43 8.05
C ILE A 65 7.29 7.06 8.73
N LEU A 66 7.15 7.00 10.04
CA LEU A 66 7.15 5.74 10.79
C LEU A 66 5.98 4.84 10.38
N MET A 67 4.80 5.40 10.16
CA MET A 67 3.64 4.64 9.67
C MET A 67 3.92 4.00 8.31
N HIS A 68 4.47 4.74 7.35
CA HIS A 68 4.89 4.21 6.06
C HIS A 68 5.95 3.09 6.21
N LEU A 69 6.99 3.34 7.01
CA LEU A 69 8.06 2.39 7.25
C LEU A 69 7.53 1.07 7.85
N LEU A 70 6.68 1.17 8.87
CA LEU A 70 6.12 0.01 9.55
C LEU A 70 5.15 -0.77 8.64
N LEU A 71 4.36 -0.09 7.81
CA LEU A 71 3.52 -0.74 6.80
C LEU A 71 4.37 -1.52 5.79
N LEU A 72 5.43 -0.92 5.26
CA LEU A 72 6.36 -1.59 4.34
C LEU A 72 7.03 -2.80 5.00
N LYS A 73 7.54 -2.63 6.22
CA LYS A 73 8.19 -3.71 6.99
C LYS A 73 7.26 -4.89 7.23
N ASN A 74 5.96 -4.64 7.35
CA ASN A 74 4.94 -5.68 7.55
C ASN A 74 4.32 -6.20 6.24
N GLY A 75 4.90 -5.89 5.07
CA GLY A 75 4.46 -6.41 3.78
C GLY A 75 3.31 -5.66 3.12
N HIS A 76 2.86 -4.53 3.69
CA HIS A 76 1.83 -3.69 3.09
C HIS A 76 2.41 -2.81 1.98
N THR A 77 2.77 -3.43 0.85
CA THR A 77 3.51 -2.77 -0.25
C THR A 77 2.73 -1.70 -1.01
N PHE A 78 1.41 -1.62 -0.84
CA PHE A 78 0.55 -0.62 -1.48
C PHE A 78 1.01 0.82 -1.20
N VAL A 79 1.60 1.08 -0.03
CA VAL A 79 2.13 2.40 0.34
C VAL A 79 3.25 2.92 -0.56
N LYS A 80 3.85 2.07 -1.41
CA LYS A 80 4.79 2.50 -2.46
C LYS A 80 4.10 3.28 -3.59
N TYR A 81 2.79 3.12 -3.74
CA TYR A 81 2.00 3.64 -4.86
C TYR A 81 0.96 4.67 -4.43
N VAL A 82 0.80 4.89 -3.11
CA VAL A 82 -0.19 5.80 -2.53
C VAL A 82 0.46 6.71 -1.50
N CYS A 83 0.06 7.97 -1.49
CA CYS A 83 0.47 8.92 -0.47
C CYS A 83 -0.57 8.93 0.67
N LEU A 84 -0.25 8.35 1.82
CA LEU A 84 -1.16 8.32 2.97
C LEU A 84 -1.45 9.72 3.52
N ASP A 85 -0.51 10.65 3.39
CA ASP A 85 -0.66 12.03 3.86
C ASP A 85 -1.82 12.75 3.18
N LYS A 86 -2.16 12.37 1.93
CA LYS A 86 -3.34 12.89 1.23
C LYS A 86 -4.60 12.64 2.05
N TYR A 87 -4.84 11.40 2.47
CA TYR A 87 -6.06 11.02 3.22
C TYR A 87 -6.07 11.58 4.64
N ILE A 88 -4.91 11.69 5.27
CA ILE A 88 -4.75 12.34 6.58
C ILE A 88 -5.10 13.81 6.48
N ASN A 89 -4.61 14.51 5.45
CA ASN A 89 -4.85 15.94 5.27
C ASN A 89 -6.30 16.24 4.88
N GLU A 90 -6.92 15.41 4.04
CA GLU A 90 -8.34 15.55 3.66
C GLU A 90 -9.27 15.42 4.86
N LYS A 91 -8.90 14.63 5.88
CA LYS A 91 -9.67 14.39 7.11
C LYS A 91 -8.91 14.77 8.36
N GLN A 92 -8.14 15.84 8.29
CA GLN A 92 -7.24 16.26 9.34
C GLN A 92 -7.91 16.39 10.72
N SER A 93 -9.09 17.00 10.76
CA SER A 93 -9.86 17.18 12.01
C SER A 93 -10.28 15.85 12.63
N GLU A 94 -10.74 14.89 11.81
CA GLU A 94 -11.15 13.55 12.27
C GLU A 94 -9.94 12.78 12.79
N TYR A 95 -8.81 12.85 12.08
CA TYR A 95 -7.56 12.22 12.45
C TYR A 95 -7.07 12.68 13.82
N TYR A 96 -6.93 13.99 14.03
CA TYR A 96 -6.47 14.51 15.30
C TYR A 96 -7.48 14.29 16.43
N ASN A 97 -8.78 14.37 16.16
CA ASN A 97 -9.82 14.06 17.15
C ASN A 97 -9.74 12.58 17.60
N ALA A 98 -9.47 11.65 16.66
CA ALA A 98 -9.30 10.25 16.98
C ALA A 98 -8.04 10.03 17.86
N VAL A 99 -6.91 10.68 17.54
CA VAL A 99 -5.70 10.65 18.36
C VAL A 99 -5.99 11.22 19.76
N CYS A 100 -6.59 12.40 19.85
CA CYS A 100 -6.91 13.03 21.13
C CYS A 100 -7.79 12.16 22.02
N LYS A 101 -8.88 11.59 21.46
CA LYS A 101 -9.77 10.71 22.23
C LYS A 101 -9.09 9.43 22.71
N SER A 102 -8.16 8.91 21.90
CA SER A 102 -7.46 7.66 22.25
C SER A 102 -6.23 7.88 23.13
N SER A 103 -5.73 9.11 23.25
CA SER A 103 -4.58 9.43 24.10
C SER A 103 -4.95 9.73 25.57
N VAL A 104 -6.26 9.89 25.87
CA VAL A 104 -6.73 10.13 27.25
C VAL A 104 -6.31 8.95 28.15
N ASN A 105 -5.69 9.25 29.30
CA ASN A 105 -5.18 8.25 30.26
C ASN A 105 -4.16 7.25 29.68
N TRP A 106 -3.48 7.59 28.59
CA TRP A 106 -2.49 6.70 27.97
C TRP A 106 -1.38 6.30 28.97
N TYR A 107 -0.92 7.23 29.79
CA TYR A 107 0.12 6.98 30.79
C TYR A 107 -0.30 6.02 31.92
N CYS A 108 -1.60 5.92 32.18
CA CYS A 108 -2.16 5.00 33.16
C CYS A 108 -2.52 3.63 32.57
N ASN A 109 -2.28 3.39 31.28
CA ASN A 109 -2.74 2.21 30.55
C ASN A 109 -4.28 2.03 30.54
N GLU A 110 -5.03 3.09 30.75
CA GLU A 110 -6.51 3.11 30.79
C GLU A 110 -7.11 3.75 29.53
N HIS A 111 -6.31 3.93 28.49
CA HIS A 111 -6.73 4.58 27.25
C HIS A 111 -7.57 3.64 26.37
N ASN A 112 -8.47 4.24 25.56
CA ASN A 112 -9.27 3.51 24.59
C ASN A 112 -8.73 3.72 23.16
N ILE A 113 -8.01 2.73 22.64
CA ILE A 113 -7.42 2.76 21.31
C ILE A 113 -8.47 2.73 20.16
N SER A 114 -9.74 2.39 20.45
CA SER A 114 -10.74 2.11 19.42
C SER A 114 -11.00 3.28 18.46
N PHE A 115 -10.98 4.53 18.96
CA PHE A 115 -11.20 5.72 18.12
C PHE A 115 -10.08 5.89 17.11
N TRP A 116 -8.84 5.77 17.57
CA TRP A 116 -7.67 5.82 16.71
C TRP A 116 -7.63 4.65 15.73
N LEU A 117 -7.84 3.43 16.20
CA LEU A 117 -7.82 2.23 15.39
C LEU A 117 -8.84 2.30 14.25
N LYS A 118 -10.06 2.75 14.55
CA LYS A 118 -11.10 2.94 13.52
C LYS A 118 -10.65 3.95 12.45
N ASN A 119 -10.10 5.08 12.87
CA ASN A 119 -9.62 6.11 11.94
C ASN A 119 -8.45 5.60 11.10
N PHE A 120 -7.45 4.97 11.73
CA PHE A 120 -6.29 4.36 11.05
C PHE A 120 -6.72 3.34 9.99
N LEU A 121 -7.60 2.40 10.34
CA LEU A 121 -8.10 1.40 9.40
C LEU A 121 -8.92 2.03 8.26
N THR A 122 -9.65 3.10 8.53
CA THR A 122 -10.38 3.84 7.49
C THR A 122 -9.43 4.45 6.47
N ILE A 123 -8.34 5.10 6.92
CA ILE A 123 -7.30 5.67 6.05
C ILE A 123 -6.68 4.59 5.18
N ILE A 124 -6.31 3.45 5.77
CA ILE A 124 -5.73 2.32 5.04
C ILE A 124 -6.71 1.78 3.98
N LEU A 125 -7.98 1.62 4.34
CA LEU A 125 -9.02 1.15 3.42
C LEU A 125 -9.23 2.11 2.24
N GLU A 126 -9.28 3.41 2.50
CA GLU A 126 -9.43 4.42 1.45
C GLU A 126 -8.23 4.42 0.49
N ALA A 127 -7.03 4.29 1.03
CA ALA A 127 -5.82 4.18 0.23
C ALA A 127 -5.81 2.93 -0.67
N TYR A 128 -6.27 1.79 -0.16
CA TYR A 128 -6.43 0.57 -0.97
C TYR A 128 -7.48 0.73 -2.06
N LYS A 129 -8.64 1.35 -1.74
CA LYS A 129 -9.71 1.60 -2.73
C LYS A 129 -9.23 2.53 -3.85
N ASP A 130 -8.54 3.61 -3.51
CA ASP A 130 -7.99 4.54 -4.50
C ASP A 130 -6.98 3.85 -5.42
N LEU A 131 -6.06 3.05 -4.86
CA LEU A 131 -5.11 2.28 -5.67
C LEU A 131 -5.83 1.29 -6.59
N HIS A 132 -6.84 0.57 -6.06
CA HIS A 132 -7.64 -0.37 -6.84
C HIS A 132 -8.32 0.33 -8.01
N ASN A 133 -8.98 1.46 -7.77
CA ASN A 133 -9.67 2.23 -8.81
C ASN A 133 -8.68 2.72 -9.89
N ARG A 134 -7.53 3.26 -9.50
CA ARG A 134 -6.49 3.69 -10.46
C ARG A 134 -5.96 2.54 -11.32
N ILE A 135 -5.83 1.35 -10.74
CA ILE A 135 -5.45 0.16 -11.51
C ILE A 135 -6.56 -0.22 -12.50
N GLN A 136 -7.82 -0.24 -12.04
CA GLN A 136 -8.97 -0.54 -12.91
C GLN A 136 -9.09 0.46 -14.05
N ASP A 137 -8.99 1.76 -13.76
CA ASP A 137 -9.02 2.82 -14.78
C ASP A 137 -7.88 2.65 -15.80
N SER A 138 -6.69 2.31 -15.32
CA SER A 138 -5.54 2.04 -16.21
C SER A 138 -5.76 0.83 -17.11
N ILE A 139 -6.41 -0.21 -16.60
CA ILE A 139 -6.75 -1.41 -17.40
C ILE A 139 -7.88 -1.09 -18.39
N CYS A 140 -8.92 -0.38 -17.97
CA CYS A 140 -10.06 -0.04 -18.82
C CYS A 140 -9.70 0.94 -19.93
N ASN A 141 -8.74 1.85 -19.70
CA ASN A 141 -8.28 2.83 -20.69
C ASN A 141 -7.26 2.25 -21.68
N GLN A 142 -6.75 1.04 -21.47
CA GLN A 142 -5.88 0.39 -22.46
C GLN A 142 -6.69 -0.09 -23.65
N SER A 143 -6.24 0.24 -24.87
CA SER A 143 -6.80 -0.32 -26.08
C SER A 143 -6.64 -1.85 -26.08
N LYS A 144 -7.53 -2.55 -26.80
CA LYS A 144 -7.43 -4.01 -26.95
C LYS A 144 -6.06 -4.45 -27.48
N VAL A 145 -5.46 -3.65 -28.34
CA VAL A 145 -4.12 -3.89 -28.90
C VAL A 145 -3.05 -3.75 -27.82
N GLU A 146 -3.08 -2.68 -27.03
CA GLU A 146 -2.12 -2.46 -25.94
C GLU A 146 -2.20 -3.56 -24.88
N ARG A 147 -3.38 -4.06 -24.56
CA ARG A 147 -3.54 -5.19 -23.63
C ARG A 147 -2.86 -6.46 -24.15
N ILE A 148 -2.99 -6.76 -25.45
CA ILE A 148 -2.29 -7.87 -26.11
C ILE A 148 -0.78 -7.65 -26.06
N GLN A 149 -0.31 -6.46 -26.41
CA GLN A 149 1.12 -6.11 -26.39
C GLN A 149 1.71 -6.26 -24.99
N ASN A 150 1.06 -5.72 -23.97
CA ASN A 150 1.50 -5.85 -22.57
C ASN A 150 1.57 -7.32 -22.11
N PHE A 151 0.61 -8.14 -22.52
CA PHE A 151 0.68 -9.58 -22.27
C PHE A 151 1.96 -10.16 -22.90
N ILE A 152 2.20 -9.91 -24.17
CA ILE A 152 3.35 -10.43 -24.93
C ILE A 152 4.68 -9.97 -24.31
N TYR A 153 4.79 -8.69 -23.92
CA TYR A 153 6.02 -8.14 -23.33
C TYR A 153 6.37 -8.76 -21.97
N ASN A 154 5.37 -9.23 -21.24
CA ASN A 154 5.58 -9.89 -19.94
C ASN A 154 5.79 -11.40 -20.04
N GLN A 155 5.63 -12.02 -21.25
CA GLN A 155 5.86 -13.44 -21.44
C GLN A 155 7.34 -13.77 -21.62
N LYS A 156 7.77 -14.81 -20.90
CA LYS A 156 9.12 -15.40 -21.01
C LYS A 156 9.13 -16.74 -21.74
N GLN A 157 7.96 -17.32 -21.94
CA GLN A 157 7.78 -18.63 -22.57
C GLN A 157 6.94 -18.50 -23.85
N PRO A 158 7.06 -19.45 -24.79
CA PRO A 158 6.19 -19.49 -25.96
C PRO A 158 4.70 -19.55 -25.56
N PHE A 159 3.86 -18.85 -26.27
CA PHE A 159 2.41 -18.75 -26.02
C PHE A 159 1.62 -18.97 -27.30
N THR A 160 0.33 -19.29 -27.15
CA THR A 160 -0.61 -19.50 -28.29
C THR A 160 -1.64 -18.38 -28.34
N GLN A 161 -2.32 -18.25 -29.46
CA GLN A 161 -3.46 -17.34 -29.59
C GLN A 161 -4.59 -17.71 -28.63
N GLU A 162 -4.76 -19.01 -28.32
CA GLU A 162 -5.75 -19.45 -27.34
C GLU A 162 -5.42 -19.00 -25.91
N THR A 163 -4.13 -18.99 -25.55
CA THR A 163 -3.69 -18.45 -24.27
C THR A 163 -4.15 -17.00 -24.09
N ILE A 164 -3.97 -16.16 -25.14
CA ILE A 164 -4.42 -14.78 -25.09
C ILE A 164 -5.95 -14.68 -25.01
N SER A 165 -6.66 -15.50 -25.80
CA SER A 165 -8.14 -15.54 -25.80
C SER A 165 -8.71 -15.96 -24.43
N CYS A 166 -8.07 -16.89 -23.72
CA CYS A 166 -8.50 -17.29 -22.37
C CYS A 166 -8.31 -16.17 -21.33
N ILE A 167 -7.25 -15.41 -21.46
CA ILE A 167 -6.94 -14.30 -20.53
C ILE A 167 -7.84 -13.08 -20.83
N TYR A 168 -8.11 -12.83 -22.11
CA TYR A 168 -8.92 -11.69 -22.58
C TYR A 168 -10.12 -12.15 -23.42
N PRO A 169 -11.15 -12.71 -22.79
CA PRO A 169 -12.31 -13.26 -23.51
C PRO A 169 -13.14 -12.18 -24.24
N ASP A 170 -12.97 -10.90 -23.86
CA ASP A 170 -13.60 -9.74 -24.49
C ASP A 170 -12.93 -9.28 -25.79
N ILE A 171 -11.77 -9.86 -26.14
CA ILE A 171 -11.02 -9.52 -27.36
C ILE A 171 -11.28 -10.56 -28.44
N ALA A 172 -11.79 -10.10 -29.59
CA ALA A 172 -12.05 -10.98 -30.73
C ALA A 172 -10.76 -11.64 -31.26
N LYS A 173 -10.82 -12.93 -31.60
CA LYS A 173 -9.67 -13.67 -32.16
C LYS A 173 -9.05 -12.99 -33.40
N SER A 174 -9.85 -12.31 -34.20
CA SER A 174 -9.38 -11.52 -35.37
C SER A 174 -8.48 -10.35 -34.95
N THR A 175 -8.78 -9.69 -33.82
CA THR A 175 -7.94 -8.60 -33.29
C THR A 175 -6.61 -9.16 -32.78
N ILE A 176 -6.64 -10.30 -32.08
CA ILE A 176 -5.43 -10.96 -31.59
C ILE A 176 -4.53 -11.36 -32.76
N SER A 177 -5.10 -12.02 -33.80
CA SER A 177 -4.36 -12.39 -35.00
C SER A 177 -3.73 -11.17 -35.71
N LYS A 178 -4.49 -10.09 -35.88
CA LYS A 178 -3.97 -8.85 -36.50
C LYS A 178 -2.79 -8.28 -35.70
N THR A 179 -2.94 -8.19 -34.38
CA THR A 179 -1.88 -7.66 -33.51
C THR A 179 -0.62 -8.53 -33.57
N LEU A 180 -0.77 -9.87 -33.50
CA LEU A 180 0.36 -10.79 -33.63
C LEU A 180 1.08 -10.66 -34.96
N ASN A 181 0.34 -10.54 -36.07
CA ASN A 181 0.91 -10.32 -37.38
C ASN A 181 1.66 -8.98 -37.48
N THR A 182 1.12 -7.92 -36.92
CA THR A 182 1.79 -6.62 -36.87
C THR A 182 3.10 -6.69 -36.11
N LEU A 183 3.08 -7.32 -34.93
CA LEU A 183 4.27 -7.49 -34.10
C LEU A 183 5.31 -8.45 -34.71
N GLN A 184 4.86 -9.40 -35.55
CA GLN A 184 5.77 -10.24 -36.33
C GLN A 184 6.45 -9.46 -37.43
N LEU A 185 5.73 -8.58 -38.12
CA LEU A 185 6.28 -7.71 -39.16
C LEU A 185 7.27 -6.69 -38.59
N SER A 186 7.04 -6.19 -37.37
CA SER A 186 8.00 -5.33 -36.66
C SER A 186 9.19 -6.07 -36.06
N GLY A 187 9.21 -7.42 -36.11
CA GLY A 187 10.28 -8.23 -35.55
C GLY A 187 10.27 -8.41 -34.04
N GLU A 188 9.20 -7.97 -33.36
CA GLU A 188 9.07 -8.05 -31.91
C GLU A 188 8.64 -9.44 -31.44
N VAL A 189 8.00 -10.23 -32.31
CA VAL A 189 7.50 -11.57 -32.05
C VAL A 189 7.86 -12.49 -33.19
N ILE A 190 8.28 -13.71 -32.90
CA ILE A 190 8.54 -14.76 -33.87
C ILE A 190 7.56 -15.91 -33.76
N LEU A 191 7.22 -16.52 -34.88
CA LEU A 191 6.43 -17.73 -34.94
C LEU A 191 7.36 -18.93 -34.77
N VAL A 192 7.26 -19.64 -33.65
CA VAL A 192 8.10 -20.79 -33.31
C VAL A 192 7.60 -22.06 -34.00
N SER A 193 6.27 -22.26 -34.08
CA SER A 193 5.66 -23.41 -34.73
C SER A 193 4.43 -23.01 -35.55
N LYS A 194 4.26 -23.63 -36.71
CA LYS A 194 3.10 -23.41 -37.60
C LYS A 194 2.02 -24.46 -37.34
N GLY A 195 0.76 -24.12 -37.58
CA GLY A 195 -0.36 -25.04 -37.51
C GLY A 195 -1.50 -24.55 -36.64
N ARG A 196 -2.46 -25.46 -36.33
CA ARG A 196 -3.68 -25.13 -35.57
C ARG A 196 -3.37 -24.57 -34.16
N ASN A 197 -2.23 -24.99 -33.58
CA ASN A 197 -1.73 -24.51 -32.29
C ASN A 197 -0.40 -23.76 -32.48
N ALA A 198 -0.37 -22.76 -33.34
CA ALA A 198 0.82 -21.95 -33.59
C ALA A 198 1.36 -21.34 -32.28
N HIS A 199 2.66 -21.51 -32.02
CA HIS A 199 3.33 -20.93 -30.87
C HIS A 199 4.11 -19.70 -31.27
N TRP A 200 3.98 -18.67 -30.48
CA TRP A 200 4.63 -17.38 -30.65
C TRP A 200 5.60 -17.15 -29.51
N MET A 201 6.67 -16.45 -29.73
CA MET A 201 7.63 -16.08 -28.72
C MET A 201 8.10 -14.64 -28.95
N LYS A 202 8.26 -13.92 -27.85
CA LYS A 202 8.85 -12.57 -27.88
C LYS A 202 10.33 -12.68 -28.26
N VAL A 203 10.79 -11.79 -29.14
CA VAL A 203 12.21 -11.59 -29.41
C VAL A 203 12.79 -10.78 -28.25
N SER A 204 13.74 -11.38 -27.52
CA SER A 204 14.52 -10.64 -26.54
C SER A 204 15.51 -9.73 -27.26
N PRO A 205 15.66 -8.45 -26.85
CA PRO A 205 16.66 -7.57 -27.40
C PRO A 205 18.08 -8.07 -27.15
#